data_5c7d7963ba3da48f444debc612cfa0e4
#
_entry.id   5c7d7963ba3da48f444debc612cfa0e4
#
_cell.length_a   1.000
_cell.length_b   1.000
_cell.length_c   1.000
_cell.angle_alpha   90.00
_cell.angle_beta   90.00
_cell.angle_gamma   90.00
#
_symmetry.space_group_name_H-M   'P 1'
#
loop_
_entity.id
_entity.type
_entity.pdbx_description
1 polymer ?
#
loop_
_entity_poly.entity_id
_entity_poly.type
_entity_poly.pdbx_seq_one_letter_code
_entity_poly.pdbx_strand_id
1 'polypeptide(L)'
;MPEDKEARPKLSWTTVWHESKDLLWARRGRLTLGFLLLLISRLAGMVLPASTKVLIDDVIGNQRSDLLVWIALAAGVAYLVQAGTSFALTVVLGVAGQRAITELRRQVQAHIGRLSVAYFEENKTGELISRVINDPEGIRNLVGTGFVQMLGGMITAAIALGVLFWLNWRLTLLTMVLIVIFGVVLVVGFSRLRPIFRERGKLMADLSGRLTESINGVRVVKAYTAEKREERTFAHAAHKLLRNIVKSMVGVSAIGSLSSLLFGLVGITMSIAGAREVLAGRMTVGDIFMFVVFTGLLVTPLVQMSNIGTQITEAFAGLDRIREVLLLESEDETLGGTRELGRVKGNIAFEDVSFEYKPGVRVLRDVSFEARAGTTTALVGSSGAGKSTIISLVMAFRAPQQGRITVDGIDLRQVFLRDYRRQLAVVLQDEFLFDGTIGDNIAYGQPGATLQDIEEDGRLARCDEIIEGLVEGYDTVLGERGV
;
A
#
# COMPACT_ATOMS: atom_id res chain seq x y z
N MET A 1 26.47 18.69 -12.83
CA MET A 1 25.94 19.22 -11.58
C MET A 1 24.62 18.52 -11.36
N PRO A 2 24.36 17.79 -10.30
CA PRO A 2 23.04 17.26 -10.02
C PRO A 2 22.18 18.44 -9.59
N GLU A 3 21.16 18.76 -10.38
CA GLU A 3 20.13 19.69 -9.97
C GLU A 3 19.52 19.19 -8.66
N ASP A 4 19.56 20.05 -7.67
CA ASP A 4 18.83 19.93 -6.42
C ASP A 4 17.38 19.52 -6.76
N LYS A 5 17.04 18.26 -6.49
CA LYS A 5 15.66 17.90 -6.27
C LYS A 5 15.24 18.73 -5.06
N GLU A 6 14.64 19.89 -5.31
CA GLU A 6 13.97 20.66 -4.27
C GLU A 6 13.23 19.69 -3.39
N ALA A 7 13.66 19.62 -2.14
CA ALA A 7 13.06 18.77 -1.13
C ALA A 7 11.60 19.19 -0.98
N ARG A 8 10.71 18.53 -1.74
CA ARG A 8 9.27 18.77 -1.67
C ARG A 8 8.84 18.64 -0.20
N PRO A 9 8.00 19.53 0.30
CA PRO A 9 7.66 19.59 1.71
C PRO A 9 7.07 18.25 2.14
N LYS A 10 7.77 17.56 3.04
CA LYS A 10 7.26 16.36 3.70
C LYS A 10 5.91 16.69 4.29
N LEU A 11 4.92 15.82 4.14
CA LEU A 11 3.60 15.97 4.72
C LEU A 11 3.71 16.51 6.16
N SER A 12 3.32 17.77 6.36
CA SER A 12 3.16 18.29 7.70
C SER A 12 1.86 17.72 8.28
N TRP A 13 1.84 17.41 9.56
CA TRP A 13 0.62 16.99 10.26
C TRP A 13 -0.57 17.95 10.02
N THR A 14 -0.31 19.21 9.78
CA THR A 14 -1.32 20.24 9.48
C THR A 14 -1.96 20.04 8.11
N THR A 15 -1.20 19.67 7.09
CA THR A 15 -1.72 19.44 5.72
C THR A 15 -2.55 18.17 5.66
N VAL A 16 -2.05 17.08 6.29
CA VAL A 16 -2.79 15.82 6.43
C VAL A 16 -4.10 16.01 7.18
N TRP A 17 -4.08 16.81 8.26
CA TRP A 17 -5.27 17.10 9.03
C TRP A 17 -6.32 17.88 8.22
N HIS A 18 -5.90 18.84 7.41
CA HIS A 18 -6.82 19.63 6.57
C HIS A 18 -7.49 18.78 5.49
N GLU A 19 -6.72 17.97 4.75
CA GLU A 19 -7.24 17.08 3.72
C GLU A 19 -8.08 15.93 4.31
N SER A 20 -7.66 15.39 5.46
CA SER A 20 -8.41 14.35 6.17
C SER A 20 -9.71 14.87 6.78
N LYS A 21 -9.76 16.13 7.19
CA LYS A 21 -10.93 16.73 7.80
C LYS A 21 -12.15 16.70 6.88
N ASP A 22 -11.99 17.05 5.61
CA ASP A 22 -13.08 17.09 4.64
C ASP A 22 -13.60 15.68 4.33
N LEU A 23 -12.71 14.70 4.23
CA LEU A 23 -13.06 13.28 4.08
C LEU A 23 -13.74 12.71 5.33
N LEU A 24 -13.32 13.12 6.52
CA LEU A 24 -13.93 12.72 7.79
C LEU A 24 -15.30 13.36 7.98
N TRP A 25 -15.47 14.66 7.66
CA TRP A 25 -16.75 15.36 7.74
C TRP A 25 -17.82 14.80 6.80
N ALA A 26 -17.45 14.42 5.58
CA ALA A 26 -18.36 13.77 4.64
C ALA A 26 -18.90 12.42 5.14
N ARG A 27 -18.20 11.79 6.11
CA ARG A 27 -18.55 10.45 6.65
C ARG A 27 -18.84 10.47 8.16
N ARG A 28 -19.10 11.63 8.74
CA ARG A 28 -19.32 11.83 10.20
C ARG A 28 -20.30 10.84 10.82
N GLY A 29 -21.43 10.54 10.18
CA GLY A 29 -22.42 9.61 10.72
C GLY A 29 -21.89 8.17 10.92
N ARG A 30 -21.03 7.67 10.03
CA ARG A 30 -20.39 6.35 10.19
C ARG A 30 -19.30 6.34 11.24
N LEU A 31 -18.58 7.43 11.37
CA LEU A 31 -17.56 7.58 12.41
C LEU A 31 -18.15 7.69 13.81
N THR A 32 -19.24 8.45 13.97
CA THR A 32 -19.96 8.53 15.26
C THR A 32 -20.58 7.20 15.65
N LEU A 33 -21.18 6.47 14.69
CA LEU A 33 -21.69 5.12 14.92
C LEU A 33 -20.55 4.17 15.33
N GLY A 34 -19.42 4.21 14.62
CA GLY A 34 -18.23 3.41 14.95
C GLY A 34 -17.70 3.73 16.35
N PHE A 35 -17.63 5.00 16.73
CA PHE A 35 -17.22 5.42 18.07
C PHE A 35 -18.17 4.95 19.16
N LEU A 36 -19.47 5.05 18.94
CA LEU A 36 -20.50 4.53 19.88
C LEU A 36 -20.40 3.02 20.05
N LEU A 37 -20.30 2.28 18.93
CA LEU A 37 -20.11 0.83 18.97
C LEU A 37 -18.82 0.44 19.71
N LEU A 38 -17.73 1.18 19.48
CA LEU A 38 -16.47 0.99 20.18
C LEU A 38 -16.63 1.20 21.70
N LEU A 39 -17.27 2.29 22.10
CA LEU A 39 -17.50 2.61 23.52
C LEU A 39 -18.36 1.53 24.20
N ILE A 40 -19.46 1.15 23.58
CA ILE A 40 -20.34 0.09 24.09
C ILE A 40 -19.57 -1.24 24.19
N SER A 41 -18.81 -1.61 23.17
CA SER A 41 -18.00 -2.83 23.17
C SER A 41 -16.98 -2.85 24.31
N ARG A 42 -16.31 -1.70 24.57
CA ARG A 42 -15.31 -1.60 25.65
C ARG A 42 -15.94 -1.62 27.03
N LEU A 43 -17.05 -0.93 27.24
CA LEU A 43 -17.78 -0.96 28.50
C LEU A 43 -18.35 -2.35 28.78
N ALA A 44 -18.96 -2.99 27.80
CA ALA A 44 -19.49 -4.36 27.94
C ALA A 44 -18.36 -5.36 28.28
N GLY A 45 -17.18 -5.23 27.66
CA GLY A 45 -16.02 -6.07 27.95
C GLY A 45 -15.46 -5.91 29.37
N MET A 46 -15.82 -4.85 30.09
CA MET A 46 -15.37 -4.62 31.47
C MET A 46 -16.34 -5.19 32.53
N VAL A 47 -17.51 -5.63 32.14
CA VAL A 47 -18.53 -6.16 33.08
C VAL A 47 -18.01 -7.40 33.81
N LEU A 48 -17.43 -8.36 33.09
CA LEU A 48 -16.91 -9.58 33.73
C LEU A 48 -15.72 -9.28 34.66
N PRO A 49 -14.68 -8.52 34.26
CA PRO A 49 -13.64 -8.06 35.18
C PRO A 49 -14.20 -7.37 36.44
N ALA A 50 -15.19 -6.50 36.27
CA ALA A 50 -15.81 -5.79 37.39
C ALA A 50 -16.63 -6.72 38.30
N SER A 51 -17.32 -7.70 37.73
CA SER A 51 -18.15 -8.67 38.49
C SER A 51 -17.30 -9.63 39.35
N THR A 52 -15.99 -9.75 39.07
CA THR A 52 -15.08 -10.59 39.86
C THR A 52 -15.03 -10.15 41.33
N LYS A 53 -15.09 -8.84 41.60
CA LYS A 53 -15.18 -8.33 42.96
C LYS A 53 -16.45 -8.85 43.66
N VAL A 54 -17.61 -8.68 43.08
CA VAL A 54 -18.89 -9.11 43.63
C VAL A 54 -18.93 -10.64 43.84
N LEU A 55 -18.34 -11.38 42.88
CA LEU A 55 -18.25 -12.84 42.97
C LEU A 55 -17.41 -13.28 44.20
N ILE A 56 -16.28 -12.63 44.45
CA ILE A 56 -15.39 -13.02 45.55
C ILE A 56 -15.90 -12.51 46.88
N ASP A 57 -16.30 -11.25 46.98
CA ASP A 57 -16.69 -10.64 48.27
C ASP A 57 -18.10 -11.03 48.72
N ASP A 58 -19.08 -10.97 47.80
CA ASP A 58 -20.48 -11.18 48.17
C ASP A 58 -20.91 -12.64 48.02
N VAL A 59 -20.56 -13.30 46.87
CA VAL A 59 -21.02 -14.69 46.67
C VAL A 59 -20.21 -15.67 47.53
N ILE A 60 -18.86 -15.58 47.48
CA ILE A 60 -17.99 -16.51 48.21
C ILE A 60 -17.86 -16.07 49.68
N GLY A 61 -17.53 -14.81 49.91
CA GLY A 61 -17.26 -14.27 51.25
C GLY A 61 -18.51 -14.22 52.14
N ASN A 62 -19.62 -13.72 51.61
CA ASN A 62 -20.86 -13.55 52.31
C ASN A 62 -21.87 -14.69 52.05
N GLN A 63 -21.46 -15.76 51.33
CA GLN A 63 -22.28 -16.96 51.01
C GLN A 63 -23.63 -16.63 50.30
N ARG A 64 -23.68 -15.53 49.54
CA ARG A 64 -24.89 -15.09 48.81
C ARG A 64 -24.97 -15.76 47.45
N SER A 65 -25.35 -17.04 47.44
CA SER A 65 -25.52 -17.83 46.22
C SER A 65 -26.65 -17.32 45.31
N ASP A 66 -27.60 -16.52 45.84
CA ASP A 66 -28.66 -15.85 45.08
C ASP A 66 -28.13 -14.91 43.99
N LEU A 67 -26.96 -14.30 44.21
CA LEU A 67 -26.33 -13.37 43.24
C LEU A 67 -25.64 -14.09 42.09
N LEU A 68 -25.32 -15.38 42.21
CA LEU A 68 -24.52 -16.10 41.20
C LEU A 68 -25.21 -16.12 39.84
N VAL A 69 -26.54 -16.38 39.81
CA VAL A 69 -27.33 -16.41 38.58
C VAL A 69 -27.38 -15.02 37.93
N TRP A 70 -27.54 -13.97 38.75
CA TRP A 70 -27.58 -12.60 38.23
C TRP A 70 -26.23 -12.13 37.67
N ILE A 71 -25.14 -12.49 38.32
CA ILE A 71 -23.77 -12.20 37.80
C ILE A 71 -23.53 -12.96 36.50
N ALA A 72 -23.90 -14.25 36.42
CA ALA A 72 -23.75 -15.03 35.20
C ALA A 72 -24.60 -14.47 34.04
N LEU A 73 -25.86 -14.08 34.33
CA LEU A 73 -26.73 -13.44 33.36
C LEU A 73 -26.16 -12.08 32.88
N ALA A 74 -25.73 -11.22 33.81
CA ALA A 74 -25.16 -9.92 33.47
C ALA A 74 -23.90 -10.06 32.64
N ALA A 75 -22.99 -10.98 33.02
CA ALA A 75 -21.78 -11.28 32.24
C ALA A 75 -22.12 -11.87 30.86
N GLY A 76 -23.06 -12.80 30.78
CA GLY A 76 -23.50 -13.40 29.50
C GLY A 76 -24.09 -12.36 28.56
N VAL A 77 -25.01 -11.51 29.04
CA VAL A 77 -25.56 -10.40 28.24
C VAL A 77 -24.47 -9.42 27.81
N ALA A 78 -23.56 -9.06 28.72
CA ALA A 78 -22.48 -8.17 28.40
C ALA A 78 -21.54 -8.74 27.29
N TYR A 79 -21.24 -10.05 27.37
CA TYR A 79 -20.46 -10.72 26.33
C TYR A 79 -21.20 -10.77 24.97
N LEU A 80 -22.48 -11.01 24.95
CA LEU A 80 -23.31 -10.99 23.75
C LEU A 80 -23.31 -9.57 23.13
N VAL A 81 -23.48 -8.53 23.96
CA VAL A 81 -23.42 -7.14 23.53
C VAL A 81 -22.01 -6.81 23.00
N GLN A 82 -20.97 -7.23 23.70
CA GLN A 82 -19.57 -7.03 23.25
C GLN A 82 -19.30 -7.71 21.91
N ALA A 83 -19.71 -8.98 21.75
CA ALA A 83 -19.52 -9.73 20.52
C ALA A 83 -20.27 -9.07 19.35
N GLY A 84 -21.55 -8.73 19.55
CA GLY A 84 -22.37 -8.06 18.54
C GLY A 84 -21.84 -6.68 18.14
N THR A 85 -21.46 -5.85 19.10
CA THR A 85 -20.90 -4.51 18.82
C THR A 85 -19.51 -4.59 18.22
N SER A 86 -18.65 -5.52 18.64
CA SER A 86 -17.33 -5.75 18.05
C SER A 86 -17.44 -6.24 16.61
N PHE A 87 -18.35 -7.17 16.34
CA PHE A 87 -18.66 -7.64 14.98
C PHE A 87 -19.12 -6.48 14.10
N ALA A 88 -20.16 -5.74 14.55
CA ALA A 88 -20.69 -4.60 13.81
C ALA A 88 -19.61 -3.54 13.54
N LEU A 89 -18.78 -3.22 14.53
CA LEU A 89 -17.66 -2.29 14.41
C LEU A 89 -16.64 -2.75 13.34
N THR A 90 -16.25 -4.03 13.38
CA THR A 90 -15.29 -4.60 12.43
C THR A 90 -15.84 -4.57 11.01
N VAL A 91 -17.11 -4.92 10.82
CA VAL A 91 -17.76 -4.89 9.50
C VAL A 91 -17.89 -3.45 8.99
N VAL A 92 -18.42 -2.54 9.80
CA VAL A 92 -18.65 -1.13 9.38
C VAL A 92 -17.35 -0.44 8.99
N LEU A 93 -16.32 -0.57 9.82
CA LEU A 93 -15.03 0.08 9.56
C LEU A 93 -14.19 -0.66 8.51
N GLY A 94 -14.25 -2.00 8.52
CA GLY A 94 -13.58 -2.83 7.51
C GLY A 94 -14.10 -2.55 6.10
N VAL A 95 -15.42 -2.54 5.92
CA VAL A 95 -16.05 -2.23 4.63
C VAL A 95 -15.78 -0.78 4.23
N ALA A 96 -15.83 0.18 5.18
CA ALA A 96 -15.53 1.57 4.88
C ALA A 96 -14.07 1.76 4.43
N GLY A 97 -13.13 1.09 5.10
CA GLY A 97 -11.72 1.08 4.74
C GLY A 97 -11.49 0.47 3.35
N GLN A 98 -12.10 -0.70 3.10
CA GLN A 98 -11.95 -1.38 1.80
C GLN A 98 -12.52 -0.56 0.64
N ARG A 99 -13.65 0.11 0.83
CA ARG A 99 -14.20 1.03 -0.19
C ARG A 99 -13.26 2.21 -0.47
N ALA A 100 -12.66 2.79 0.57
CA ALA A 100 -11.71 3.88 0.40
C ALA A 100 -10.48 3.44 -0.40
N ILE A 101 -9.95 2.25 -0.13
CA ILE A 101 -8.82 1.66 -0.86
C ILE A 101 -9.18 1.43 -2.33
N THR A 102 -10.33 0.82 -2.59
CA THR A 102 -10.79 0.53 -3.96
C THR A 102 -10.93 1.82 -4.76
N GLU A 103 -11.52 2.87 -4.16
CA GLU A 103 -11.65 4.16 -4.82
C GLU A 103 -10.28 4.80 -5.09
N LEU A 104 -9.37 4.74 -4.13
CA LEU A 104 -8.02 5.26 -4.31
C LEU A 104 -7.23 4.48 -5.39
N ARG A 105 -7.34 3.15 -5.40
CA ARG A 105 -6.75 2.32 -6.46
C ARG A 105 -7.26 2.72 -7.83
N ARG A 106 -8.57 2.93 -7.95
CA ARG A 106 -9.20 3.38 -9.20
C ARG A 106 -8.67 4.75 -9.65
N GLN A 107 -8.56 5.70 -8.71
CA GLN A 107 -8.04 7.03 -9.00
C GLN A 107 -6.57 6.99 -9.44
N VAL A 108 -5.73 6.26 -8.71
CA VAL A 108 -4.30 6.13 -9.03
C VAL A 108 -4.11 5.43 -10.37
N GLN A 109 -4.82 4.31 -10.62
CA GLN A 109 -4.75 3.58 -11.88
C GLN A 109 -5.20 4.45 -13.06
N ALA A 110 -6.34 5.15 -12.91
CA ALA A 110 -6.84 6.03 -13.95
C ALA A 110 -5.90 7.21 -14.25
N HIS A 111 -5.21 7.73 -13.23
CA HIS A 111 -4.24 8.81 -13.39
C HIS A 111 -2.94 8.29 -14.04
N ILE A 112 -2.41 7.16 -13.56
CA ILE A 112 -1.22 6.52 -14.15
C ILE A 112 -1.47 6.26 -15.64
N GLY A 113 -2.64 5.74 -16.02
CA GLY A 113 -2.97 5.47 -17.42
C GLY A 113 -3.02 6.72 -18.31
N ARG A 114 -2.98 7.93 -17.73
CA ARG A 114 -2.93 9.21 -18.44
C ARG A 114 -1.54 9.87 -18.44
N LEU A 115 -0.55 9.26 -17.80
CA LEU A 115 0.80 9.78 -17.79
C LEU A 115 1.50 9.53 -19.13
N SER A 116 2.48 10.35 -19.46
CA SER A 116 3.24 10.24 -20.70
C SER A 116 4.01 8.92 -20.80
N VAL A 117 4.20 8.44 -22.03
CA VAL A 117 5.03 7.24 -22.30
C VAL A 117 6.43 7.37 -21.70
N ALA A 118 6.99 8.58 -21.69
CA ALA A 118 8.27 8.88 -21.07
C ALA A 118 8.34 8.45 -19.60
N TYR A 119 7.26 8.65 -18.85
CA TYR A 119 7.19 8.25 -17.44
C TYR A 119 7.27 6.73 -17.27
N PHE A 120 6.65 5.96 -18.16
CA PHE A 120 6.71 4.49 -18.13
C PHE A 120 8.09 3.94 -18.51
N GLU A 121 8.78 4.61 -19.44
CA GLU A 121 10.15 4.24 -19.82
C GLU A 121 11.19 4.53 -18.72
N GLU A 122 10.95 5.56 -17.90
CA GLU A 122 11.84 5.96 -16.81
C GLU A 122 11.61 5.19 -15.51
N ASN A 123 10.41 4.61 -15.33
CA ASN A 123 10.02 3.94 -14.10
C ASN A 123 9.81 2.43 -14.33
N LYS A 124 10.22 1.63 -13.36
CA LYS A 124 10.04 0.17 -13.43
C LYS A 124 8.56 -0.19 -13.26
N THR A 125 8.04 -1.04 -14.13
CA THR A 125 6.66 -1.53 -14.09
C THR A 125 6.26 -2.07 -12.70
N GLY A 126 7.14 -2.84 -12.05
CA GLY A 126 6.89 -3.35 -10.70
C GLY A 126 6.72 -2.27 -9.64
N GLU A 127 7.38 -1.10 -9.80
CA GLU A 127 7.19 0.05 -8.90
C GLU A 127 5.81 0.66 -9.10
N LEU A 128 5.37 0.82 -10.35
CA LEU A 128 4.05 1.36 -10.68
C LEU A 128 2.94 0.44 -10.18
N ILE A 129 3.08 -0.87 -10.37
CA ILE A 129 2.16 -1.88 -9.83
C ILE A 129 2.07 -1.75 -8.29
N SER A 130 3.21 -1.61 -7.60
CA SER A 130 3.24 -1.45 -6.15
C SER A 130 2.52 -0.18 -5.70
N ARG A 131 2.63 0.93 -6.44
CA ARG A 131 1.92 2.18 -6.16
C ARG A 131 0.40 2.05 -6.28
N VAL A 132 -0.09 1.21 -7.19
CA VAL A 132 -1.54 0.95 -7.36
C VAL A 132 -2.06 -0.05 -6.33
N ILE A 133 -1.32 -1.12 -6.06
CA ILE A 133 -1.81 -2.26 -5.27
C ILE A 133 -1.43 -2.13 -3.79
N ASN A 134 -0.14 -1.92 -3.48
CA ASN A 134 0.40 -2.03 -2.14
C ASN A 134 0.31 -0.73 -1.33
N ASP A 135 0.59 0.41 -1.94
CA ASP A 135 0.60 1.69 -1.22
C ASP A 135 -0.77 2.06 -0.64
N PRO A 136 -1.92 1.84 -1.35
CA PRO A 136 -3.24 2.06 -0.77
C PRO A 136 -3.57 1.11 0.38
N GLU A 137 -2.97 -0.09 0.43
CA GLU A 137 -3.22 -1.08 1.49
C GLU A 137 -2.79 -0.58 2.88
N GLY A 138 -1.75 0.27 2.95
CA GLY A 138 -1.34 0.94 4.18
C GLY A 138 -2.46 1.75 4.84
N ILE A 139 -3.36 2.33 4.03
CA ILE A 139 -4.50 3.11 4.52
C ILE A 139 -5.52 2.23 5.25
N ARG A 140 -5.70 0.97 4.85
CA ARG A 140 -6.59 0.02 5.55
C ARG A 140 -6.19 -0.11 7.01
N ASN A 141 -4.89 -0.26 7.26
CA ASN A 141 -4.38 -0.40 8.62
C ASN A 141 -4.57 0.89 9.43
N LEU A 142 -4.45 2.05 8.79
CA LEU A 142 -4.65 3.33 9.43
C LEU A 142 -6.14 3.58 9.78
N VAL A 143 -7.04 3.45 8.78
CA VAL A 143 -8.46 3.83 8.92
C VAL A 143 -9.30 2.73 9.54
N GLY A 144 -8.94 1.45 9.35
CA GLY A 144 -9.69 0.30 9.84
C GLY A 144 -9.19 -0.17 11.22
N THR A 145 -8.25 -1.11 11.19
CA THR A 145 -7.84 -1.82 12.41
C THR A 145 -6.96 -0.99 13.34
N GLY A 146 -6.03 -0.21 12.82
CA GLY A 146 -5.08 0.54 13.64
C GLY A 146 -5.74 1.65 14.46
N PHE A 147 -6.60 2.45 13.84
CA PHE A 147 -7.32 3.54 14.52
C PHE A 147 -8.27 3.00 15.60
N VAL A 148 -9.01 1.93 15.30
CA VAL A 148 -9.91 1.27 16.27
C VAL A 148 -9.14 0.69 17.44
N GLN A 149 -8.02 0.02 17.16
CA GLN A 149 -7.18 -0.56 18.21
C GLN A 149 -6.55 0.54 19.08
N MET A 150 -6.08 1.62 18.48
CA MET A 150 -5.50 2.76 19.21
C MET A 150 -6.54 3.45 20.08
N LEU A 151 -7.66 3.91 19.51
CA LEU A 151 -8.73 4.56 20.27
C LEU A 151 -9.34 3.62 21.32
N GLY A 152 -9.63 2.37 20.92
CA GLY A 152 -10.18 1.37 21.83
C GLY A 152 -9.22 1.06 22.97
N GLY A 153 -7.93 0.96 22.69
CA GLY A 153 -6.89 0.79 23.69
C GLY A 153 -6.79 1.98 24.65
N MET A 154 -6.82 3.22 24.13
CA MET A 154 -6.82 4.43 24.96
C MET A 154 -8.06 4.53 25.87
N ILE A 155 -9.24 4.23 25.34
CA ILE A 155 -10.49 4.22 26.11
C ILE A 155 -10.40 3.15 27.22
N THR A 156 -9.97 1.93 26.86
CA THR A 156 -9.78 0.85 27.82
C THR A 156 -8.80 1.23 28.91
N ALA A 157 -7.65 1.80 28.55
CA ALA A 157 -6.65 2.26 29.50
C ALA A 157 -7.17 3.39 30.42
N ALA A 158 -7.90 4.36 29.86
CA ALA A 158 -8.47 5.45 30.64
C ALA A 158 -9.50 4.95 31.66
N ILE A 159 -10.41 4.05 31.26
CA ILE A 159 -11.40 3.47 32.18
C ILE A 159 -10.70 2.59 33.22
N ALA A 160 -9.78 1.72 32.79
CA ALA A 160 -9.03 0.86 33.71
C ALA A 160 -8.27 1.70 34.76
N LEU A 161 -7.61 2.78 34.33
CA LEU A 161 -6.91 3.69 35.22
C LEU A 161 -7.87 4.37 36.21
N GLY A 162 -9.03 4.83 35.75
CA GLY A 162 -10.08 5.39 36.61
C GLY A 162 -10.54 4.41 37.68
N VAL A 163 -10.81 3.14 37.30
CA VAL A 163 -11.18 2.07 38.23
C VAL A 163 -10.07 1.76 39.24
N LEU A 164 -8.83 1.69 38.79
CA LEU A 164 -7.67 1.45 39.66
C LEU A 164 -7.51 2.57 40.70
N PHE A 165 -7.63 3.85 40.31
CA PHE A 165 -7.58 4.97 41.24
C PHE A 165 -8.77 4.98 42.24
N TRP A 166 -9.95 4.56 41.78
CA TRP A 166 -11.12 4.42 42.63
C TRP A 166 -10.95 3.31 43.67
N LEU A 167 -10.35 2.17 43.30
CA LEU A 167 -10.10 1.04 44.19
C LEU A 167 -9.07 1.39 45.28
N ASN A 168 -7.89 1.83 44.88
CA ASN A 168 -6.83 2.24 45.79
C ASN A 168 -5.77 3.12 45.10
N TRP A 169 -5.83 4.42 45.32
CA TRP A 169 -4.92 5.37 44.68
C TRP A 169 -3.42 5.15 45.01
N ARG A 170 -3.10 4.68 46.23
CA ARG A 170 -1.73 4.45 46.66
C ARG A 170 -1.11 3.25 45.92
N LEU A 171 -1.87 2.17 45.84
CA LEU A 171 -1.46 0.96 45.11
C LEU A 171 -1.34 1.27 43.60
N THR A 172 -2.25 2.09 43.06
CA THR A 172 -2.23 2.53 41.68
C THR A 172 -0.96 3.33 41.37
N LEU A 173 -0.58 4.31 42.20
CA LEU A 173 0.65 5.05 42.01
C LEU A 173 1.90 4.16 42.03
N LEU A 174 1.94 3.21 42.96
CA LEU A 174 3.05 2.26 43.05
C LEU A 174 3.18 1.38 41.81
N THR A 175 2.06 0.85 41.33
CA THR A 175 2.04 0.02 40.11
C THR A 175 2.30 0.87 38.85
N MET A 176 1.85 2.12 38.80
CA MET A 176 2.14 3.02 37.67
C MET A 176 3.64 3.28 37.50
N VAL A 177 4.41 3.41 38.57
CA VAL A 177 5.87 3.54 38.45
C VAL A 177 6.46 2.35 37.70
N LEU A 178 6.06 1.14 38.06
CA LEU A 178 6.55 -0.09 37.40
C LEU A 178 6.05 -0.18 35.93
N ILE A 179 4.82 0.22 35.65
CA ILE A 179 4.27 0.27 34.28
C ILE A 179 5.01 1.30 33.43
N VAL A 180 5.36 2.47 33.98
CA VAL A 180 6.17 3.47 33.25
C VAL A 180 7.58 2.93 32.97
N ILE A 181 8.23 2.27 33.93
CA ILE A 181 9.51 1.62 33.70
C ILE A 181 9.39 0.57 32.58
N PHE A 182 8.33 -0.24 32.60
CA PHE A 182 8.04 -1.20 31.55
C PHE A 182 7.87 -0.51 30.18
N GLY A 183 7.12 0.57 30.12
CA GLY A 183 6.94 1.36 28.89
C GLY A 183 8.26 1.91 28.35
N VAL A 184 9.12 2.44 29.22
CA VAL A 184 10.46 2.90 28.84
C VAL A 184 11.30 1.78 28.28
N VAL A 185 11.31 0.60 28.94
CA VAL A 185 12.03 -0.59 28.46
C VAL A 185 11.55 -1.00 27.07
N LEU A 186 10.25 -1.02 26.83
CA LEU A 186 9.69 -1.31 25.52
C LEU A 186 10.15 -0.28 24.47
N VAL A 187 9.98 1.01 24.73
CA VAL A 187 10.35 2.07 23.78
C VAL A 187 11.84 2.03 23.44
N VAL A 188 12.72 1.91 24.46
CA VAL A 188 14.16 1.82 24.23
C VAL A 188 14.54 0.52 23.51
N GLY A 189 13.93 -0.60 23.89
CA GLY A 189 14.18 -1.89 23.27
C GLY A 189 13.80 -1.89 21.79
N PHE A 190 12.59 -1.46 21.45
CA PHE A 190 12.14 -1.38 20.06
C PHE A 190 12.91 -0.34 19.24
N SER A 191 13.30 0.79 19.82
CA SER A 191 14.13 1.78 19.11
C SER A 191 15.49 1.21 18.69
N ARG A 192 16.08 0.32 19.49
CA ARG A 192 17.34 -0.39 19.16
C ARG A 192 17.15 -1.51 18.13
N LEU A 193 15.97 -2.12 18.08
CA LEU A 193 15.65 -3.15 17.09
C LEU A 193 15.29 -2.58 15.71
N ARG A 194 14.78 -1.36 15.66
CA ARG A 194 14.34 -0.69 14.41
C ARG A 194 15.39 -0.71 13.28
N PRO A 195 16.68 -0.38 13.52
CA PRO A 195 17.70 -0.45 12.48
C PRO A 195 17.95 -1.88 11.99
N ILE A 196 17.86 -2.90 12.89
CA ILE A 196 18.03 -4.31 12.52
C ILE A 196 16.90 -4.78 11.61
N PHE A 197 15.65 -4.39 11.89
CA PHE A 197 14.51 -4.68 11.02
C PHE A 197 14.61 -3.96 9.67
N ARG A 198 15.10 -2.73 9.65
CA ARG A 198 15.32 -1.99 8.40
C ARG A 198 16.41 -2.64 7.54
N GLU A 199 17.49 -3.10 8.14
CA GLU A 199 18.55 -3.86 7.46
C GLU A 199 18.01 -5.19 6.92
N ARG A 200 17.17 -5.90 7.68
CA ARG A 200 16.47 -7.11 7.23
C ARG A 200 15.66 -6.87 5.96
N GLY A 201 14.93 -5.75 5.89
CA GLY A 201 14.18 -5.38 4.68
C GLY A 201 15.08 -5.23 3.45
N LYS A 202 16.25 -4.58 3.61
CA LYS A 202 17.24 -4.45 2.52
C LYS A 202 17.80 -5.80 2.09
N LEU A 203 18.22 -6.63 3.05
CA LEU A 203 18.78 -7.96 2.76
C LEU A 203 17.74 -8.87 2.07
N MET A 204 16.46 -8.75 2.43
CA MET A 204 15.38 -9.48 1.77
C MET A 204 15.15 -9.00 0.34
N ALA A 205 15.20 -7.67 0.11
CA ALA A 205 15.10 -7.10 -1.23
C ALA A 205 16.27 -7.54 -2.13
N ASP A 206 17.51 -7.52 -1.60
CA ASP A 206 18.70 -7.99 -2.32
C ASP A 206 18.59 -9.48 -2.67
N LEU A 207 18.10 -10.31 -1.74
CA LEU A 207 17.90 -11.74 -1.98
C LEU A 207 16.86 -11.99 -3.07
N SER A 208 15.72 -11.29 -2.99
CA SER A 208 14.64 -11.40 -3.99
C SER A 208 15.10 -10.89 -5.36
N GLY A 209 15.86 -9.79 -5.41
CA GLY A 209 16.43 -9.26 -6.65
C GLY A 209 17.36 -10.26 -7.34
N ARG A 210 18.26 -10.91 -6.57
CA ARG A 210 19.15 -11.96 -7.11
C ARG A 210 18.39 -13.18 -7.62
N LEU A 211 17.33 -13.59 -6.88
CA LEU A 211 16.50 -14.70 -7.33
C LEU A 211 15.82 -14.37 -8.67
N THR A 212 15.27 -13.18 -8.80
CA THR A 212 14.65 -12.70 -10.04
C THR A 212 15.67 -12.66 -11.19
N GLU A 213 16.88 -12.17 -10.93
CA GLU A 213 17.98 -12.11 -11.91
C GLU A 213 18.36 -13.53 -12.38
N SER A 214 18.55 -14.46 -11.44
CA SER A 214 18.92 -15.84 -11.74
C SER A 214 17.84 -16.58 -12.54
N ILE A 215 16.55 -16.37 -12.20
CA ILE A 215 15.42 -16.98 -12.90
C ILE A 215 15.29 -16.39 -14.32
N ASN A 216 15.34 -15.07 -14.46
CA ASN A 216 15.25 -14.42 -15.77
C ASN A 216 16.45 -14.79 -16.66
N GLY A 217 17.63 -14.93 -16.06
CA GLY A 217 18.85 -15.32 -16.73
C GLY A 217 19.08 -16.84 -16.84
N VAL A 218 18.07 -17.68 -16.54
CA VAL A 218 18.24 -19.15 -16.45
C VAL A 218 18.86 -19.77 -17.71
N ARG A 219 18.52 -19.27 -18.89
CA ARG A 219 19.11 -19.73 -20.15
C ARG A 219 20.63 -19.50 -20.19
N VAL A 220 21.08 -18.34 -19.68
CA VAL A 220 22.51 -18.02 -19.59
C VAL A 220 23.19 -18.90 -18.54
N VAL A 221 22.56 -19.06 -17.37
CA VAL A 221 23.07 -19.93 -16.30
C VAL A 221 23.26 -21.35 -16.81
N LYS A 222 22.27 -21.87 -17.56
CA LYS A 222 22.33 -23.20 -18.17
C LYS A 222 23.37 -23.31 -19.28
N ALA A 223 23.45 -22.32 -20.17
CA ALA A 223 24.41 -22.31 -21.26
C ALA A 223 25.87 -22.34 -20.79
N TYR A 224 26.15 -21.72 -19.64
CA TYR A 224 27.51 -21.68 -19.05
C TYR A 224 27.70 -22.66 -17.89
N THR A 225 26.75 -23.58 -17.62
CA THR A 225 26.81 -24.54 -16.52
C THR A 225 27.15 -23.91 -15.17
N ALA A 226 26.58 -22.72 -14.93
CA ALA A 226 26.92 -21.87 -13.80
C ALA A 226 26.02 -22.07 -12.57
N GLU A 227 25.21 -23.15 -12.50
CA GLU A 227 24.24 -23.41 -11.44
C GLU A 227 24.89 -23.40 -10.05
N LYS A 228 26.03 -24.06 -9.89
CA LYS A 228 26.73 -24.10 -8.61
C LYS A 228 27.26 -22.72 -8.17
N ARG A 229 27.57 -21.84 -9.12
CA ARG A 229 28.00 -20.47 -8.83
C ARG A 229 26.82 -19.65 -8.32
N GLU A 230 25.67 -19.75 -9.00
CA GLU A 230 24.45 -19.06 -8.57
C GLU A 230 23.95 -19.57 -7.23
N GLU A 231 23.95 -20.88 -7.01
CA GLU A 231 23.61 -21.49 -5.72
C GLU A 231 24.47 -20.93 -4.57
N ARG A 232 25.78 -20.83 -4.76
CA ARG A 232 26.70 -20.29 -3.74
C ARG A 232 26.42 -18.81 -3.49
N THR A 233 26.15 -18.03 -4.51
CA THR A 233 25.84 -16.60 -4.41
C THR A 233 24.53 -16.39 -3.64
N PHE A 234 23.50 -17.15 -3.96
CA PHE A 234 22.22 -17.16 -3.25
C PHE A 234 22.39 -17.60 -1.79
N ALA A 235 23.10 -18.71 -1.54
CA ALA A 235 23.34 -19.22 -0.19
C ALA A 235 24.09 -18.19 0.68
N HIS A 236 25.02 -17.42 0.10
CA HIS A 236 25.73 -16.37 0.84
C HIS A 236 24.80 -15.20 1.22
N ALA A 237 23.91 -14.77 0.32
CA ALA A 237 22.92 -13.75 0.60
C ALA A 237 21.90 -14.23 1.66
N ALA A 238 21.41 -15.48 1.52
CA ALA A 238 20.53 -16.11 2.51
C ALA A 238 21.17 -16.23 3.89
N HIS A 239 22.47 -16.54 3.96
CA HIS A 239 23.20 -16.61 5.23
C HIS A 239 23.37 -15.22 5.91
N LYS A 240 23.56 -14.16 5.13
CA LYS A 240 23.54 -12.78 5.68
C LYS A 240 22.19 -12.44 6.30
N LEU A 241 21.11 -12.77 5.57
CA LEU A 241 19.74 -12.59 6.05
C LEU A 241 19.50 -13.40 7.34
N LEU A 242 19.90 -14.68 7.38
CA LEU A 242 19.79 -15.53 8.56
C LEU A 242 20.45 -14.89 9.78
N ARG A 243 21.70 -14.39 9.66
CA ARG A 243 22.40 -13.72 10.77
C ARG A 243 21.64 -12.49 11.28
N ASN A 244 21.05 -11.70 10.40
CA ASN A 244 20.26 -10.55 10.79
C ASN A 244 18.96 -10.99 11.50
N ILE A 245 18.28 -12.04 11.00
CA ILE A 245 17.11 -12.63 11.64
C ILE A 245 17.46 -13.12 13.05
N VAL A 246 18.54 -13.85 13.21
CA VAL A 246 18.99 -14.34 14.53
C VAL A 246 19.24 -13.16 15.49
N LYS A 247 19.93 -12.09 15.05
CA LYS A 247 20.11 -10.88 15.88
C LYS A 247 18.76 -10.27 16.29
N SER A 248 17.81 -10.18 15.38
CA SER A 248 16.48 -9.63 15.68
C SER A 248 15.71 -10.53 16.66
N MET A 249 15.79 -11.86 16.47
CA MET A 249 15.14 -12.83 17.38
C MET A 249 15.71 -12.75 18.80
N VAL A 250 17.03 -12.71 18.94
CA VAL A 250 17.69 -12.54 20.25
C VAL A 250 17.25 -11.23 20.91
N GLY A 251 17.20 -10.14 20.16
CA GLY A 251 16.76 -8.85 20.68
C GLY A 251 15.29 -8.84 21.12
N VAL A 252 14.39 -9.41 20.31
CA VAL A 252 12.96 -9.55 20.66
C VAL A 252 12.79 -10.45 21.89
N SER A 253 13.50 -11.58 21.93
CA SER A 253 13.46 -12.51 23.09
C SER A 253 13.98 -11.85 24.37
N ALA A 254 15.04 -11.05 24.28
CA ALA A 254 15.57 -10.32 25.44
C ALA A 254 14.55 -9.30 25.97
N ILE A 255 13.88 -8.54 25.08
CA ILE A 255 12.79 -7.63 25.47
C ILE A 255 11.64 -8.42 26.11
N GLY A 256 11.24 -9.54 25.51
CA GLY A 256 10.18 -10.41 26.03
C GLY A 256 10.50 -10.95 27.42
N SER A 257 11.71 -11.46 27.64
CA SER A 257 12.16 -11.96 28.92
C SER A 257 12.20 -10.86 30.00
N LEU A 258 12.75 -9.69 29.65
CA LEU A 258 12.77 -8.54 30.56
C LEU A 258 11.35 -8.05 30.90
N SER A 259 10.45 -8.06 29.91
CA SER A 259 9.04 -7.75 30.10
C SER A 259 8.38 -8.73 31.05
N SER A 260 8.65 -10.03 30.91
CA SER A 260 8.12 -11.07 31.79
C SER A 260 8.60 -10.91 33.24
N LEU A 261 9.87 -10.54 33.41
CA LEU A 261 10.42 -10.22 34.75
C LEU A 261 9.73 -9.03 35.40
N LEU A 262 9.50 -7.94 34.61
CA LEU A 262 8.79 -6.76 35.08
C LEU A 262 7.34 -7.07 35.45
N PHE A 263 6.66 -7.90 34.65
CA PHE A 263 5.32 -8.37 34.98
C PHE A 263 5.29 -9.19 36.27
N GLY A 264 6.26 -10.08 36.46
CA GLY A 264 6.41 -10.81 37.71
C GLY A 264 6.60 -9.88 38.91
N LEU A 265 7.43 -8.84 38.74
CA LEU A 265 7.68 -7.83 39.79
C LEU A 265 6.42 -7.04 40.12
N VAL A 266 5.63 -6.64 39.11
CA VAL A 266 4.31 -6.02 39.31
C VAL A 266 3.39 -6.95 40.08
N GLY A 267 3.33 -8.23 39.72
CA GLY A 267 2.52 -9.24 40.40
C GLY A 267 2.91 -9.42 41.89
N ILE A 268 4.20 -9.52 42.15
CA ILE A 268 4.74 -9.63 43.54
C ILE A 268 4.40 -8.36 44.35
N THR A 269 4.61 -7.19 43.76
CA THR A 269 4.32 -5.90 44.40
C THR A 269 2.85 -5.77 44.73
N MET A 270 1.98 -6.13 43.79
CA MET A 270 0.55 -6.12 43.99
C MET A 270 0.10 -7.11 45.06
N SER A 271 0.68 -8.32 45.07
CA SER A 271 0.36 -9.34 46.09
C SER A 271 0.75 -8.87 47.49
N ILE A 272 1.99 -8.35 47.68
CA ILE A 272 2.47 -7.92 48.98
C ILE A 272 1.77 -6.63 49.45
N ALA A 273 1.73 -5.60 48.60
CA ALA A 273 1.13 -4.33 48.98
C ALA A 273 -0.41 -4.44 49.10
N GLY A 274 -1.05 -5.19 48.19
CA GLY A 274 -2.48 -5.48 48.23
C GLY A 274 -2.87 -6.26 49.50
N ALA A 275 -2.11 -7.32 49.84
CA ALA A 275 -2.34 -8.07 51.08
C ALA A 275 -2.24 -7.16 52.34
N ARG A 276 -1.28 -6.22 52.37
CA ARG A 276 -1.18 -5.24 53.45
C ARG A 276 -2.41 -4.33 53.54
N GLU A 277 -2.96 -3.91 52.38
CA GLU A 277 -4.18 -3.06 52.34
C GLU A 277 -5.40 -3.86 52.82
N VAL A 278 -5.49 -5.16 52.50
CA VAL A 278 -6.58 -6.04 53.00
C VAL A 278 -6.46 -6.26 54.50
N LEU A 279 -5.28 -6.57 54.98
CA LEU A 279 -5.03 -6.75 56.43
C LEU A 279 -5.30 -5.46 57.22
N ALA A 280 -5.13 -4.30 56.58
CA ALA A 280 -5.45 -3.01 57.15
C ALA A 280 -6.94 -2.63 57.04
N GLY A 281 -7.80 -3.51 56.48
CA GLY A 281 -9.25 -3.26 56.27
C GLY A 281 -9.57 -2.19 55.27
N ARG A 282 -8.61 -1.80 54.37
CA ARG A 282 -8.83 -0.76 53.38
C ARG A 282 -9.19 -1.29 51.98
N MET A 283 -9.02 -2.58 51.76
CA MET A 283 -9.42 -3.31 50.55
C MET A 283 -10.00 -4.66 50.90
N THR A 284 -10.82 -5.21 50.01
CA THR A 284 -11.32 -6.59 50.09
C THR A 284 -10.42 -7.52 49.24
N VAL A 285 -10.62 -8.84 49.40
CA VAL A 285 -9.94 -9.81 48.54
C VAL A 285 -10.40 -9.65 47.08
N GLY A 286 -11.71 -9.39 46.87
CA GLY A 286 -12.27 -9.11 45.54
C GLY A 286 -11.67 -7.86 44.91
N ASP A 287 -11.37 -6.82 45.72
CA ASP A 287 -10.67 -5.61 45.21
C ASP A 287 -9.27 -5.93 44.64
N ILE A 288 -8.52 -6.83 45.29
CA ILE A 288 -7.19 -7.23 44.79
C ILE A 288 -7.33 -7.94 43.44
N PHE A 289 -8.24 -8.91 43.31
CA PHE A 289 -8.46 -9.63 42.06
C PHE A 289 -8.92 -8.68 40.95
N MET A 290 -9.84 -7.79 41.22
CA MET A 290 -10.29 -6.77 40.28
C MET A 290 -9.11 -5.85 39.90
N PHE A 291 -8.27 -5.44 40.85
CA PHE A 291 -7.09 -4.61 40.61
C PHE A 291 -6.08 -5.31 39.69
N VAL A 292 -5.81 -6.60 39.87
CA VAL A 292 -4.91 -7.39 39.00
C VAL A 292 -5.43 -7.44 37.58
N VAL A 293 -6.72 -7.73 37.39
CA VAL A 293 -7.33 -7.83 36.06
C VAL A 293 -7.32 -6.47 35.35
N PHE A 294 -7.69 -5.37 36.04
CA PHE A 294 -7.66 -4.04 35.43
C PHE A 294 -6.24 -3.54 35.14
N THR A 295 -5.25 -3.94 35.93
CA THR A 295 -3.84 -3.68 35.59
C THR A 295 -3.43 -4.37 34.30
N GLY A 296 -3.87 -5.62 34.07
CA GLY A 296 -3.67 -6.34 32.80
C GLY A 296 -4.32 -5.60 31.63
N LEU A 297 -5.53 -5.09 31.80
CA LEU A 297 -6.24 -4.30 30.78
C LEU A 297 -5.54 -2.96 30.47
N LEU A 298 -4.82 -2.37 31.43
CA LEU A 298 -4.05 -1.14 31.23
C LEU A 298 -2.78 -1.38 30.38
N VAL A 299 -2.15 -2.54 30.55
CA VAL A 299 -0.86 -2.86 29.89
C VAL A 299 -1.05 -3.30 28.44
N THR A 300 -2.11 -4.03 28.13
CA THR A 300 -2.37 -4.57 26.79
C THR A 300 -2.28 -3.50 25.66
N PRO A 301 -2.90 -2.32 25.77
CA PRO A 301 -2.80 -1.27 24.78
C PRO A 301 -1.38 -0.75 24.55
N LEU A 302 -0.54 -0.71 25.58
CA LEU A 302 0.85 -0.24 25.48
C LEU A 302 1.68 -1.13 24.53
N VAL A 303 1.47 -2.44 24.62
CA VAL A 303 2.14 -3.40 23.72
C VAL A 303 1.62 -3.24 22.28
N GLN A 304 0.31 -3.03 22.09
CA GLN A 304 -0.30 -2.84 20.77
C GLN A 304 0.15 -1.54 20.09
N MET A 305 0.36 -0.46 20.84
CA MET A 305 0.80 0.83 20.30
C MET A 305 2.13 0.74 19.56
N SER A 306 3.03 -0.16 19.95
CA SER A 306 4.31 -0.37 19.25
C SER A 306 4.12 -0.88 17.81
N ASN A 307 3.17 -1.78 17.59
CA ASN A 307 2.86 -2.33 16.26
C ASN A 307 2.11 -1.30 15.40
N ILE A 308 1.20 -0.54 16.00
CA ILE A 308 0.42 0.50 15.31
C ILE A 308 1.33 1.62 14.80
N GLY A 309 2.34 2.02 15.57
CA GLY A 309 3.30 3.07 15.17
C GLY A 309 4.02 2.75 13.86
N THR A 310 4.39 1.47 13.63
CA THR A 310 5.00 1.03 12.39
C THR A 310 3.99 1.09 11.22
N GLN A 311 2.78 0.58 11.43
CA GLN A 311 1.72 0.60 10.42
C GLN A 311 1.34 2.03 10.00
N ILE A 312 1.29 2.97 10.94
CA ILE A 312 1.05 4.39 10.67
C ILE A 312 2.16 4.96 9.78
N THR A 313 3.42 4.68 10.10
CA THR A 313 4.56 5.17 9.31
C THR A 313 4.55 4.62 7.88
N GLU A 314 4.23 3.34 7.71
CA GLU A 314 4.11 2.71 6.40
C GLU A 314 2.95 3.29 5.59
N ALA A 315 1.81 3.54 6.24
CA ALA A 315 0.65 4.15 5.60
C ALA A 315 0.93 5.58 5.11
N PHE A 316 1.62 6.40 5.92
CA PHE A 316 2.01 7.75 5.48
C PHE A 316 3.02 7.71 4.34
N ALA A 317 4.01 6.82 4.38
CA ALA A 317 4.96 6.67 3.28
C ALA A 317 4.26 6.21 1.98
N GLY A 318 3.26 5.34 2.07
CA GLY A 318 2.42 4.95 0.93
C GLY A 318 1.62 6.12 0.36
N LEU A 319 0.97 6.91 1.25
CA LEU A 319 0.22 8.11 0.84
C LEU A 319 1.10 9.15 0.16
N ASP A 320 2.32 9.39 0.66
CA ASP A 320 3.27 10.32 0.04
C ASP A 320 3.60 9.88 -1.39
N ARG A 321 3.87 8.60 -1.62
CA ARG A 321 4.16 8.07 -2.96
C ARG A 321 2.94 8.14 -3.90
N ILE A 322 1.74 7.86 -3.39
CA ILE A 322 0.50 8.02 -4.17
C ILE A 322 0.32 9.47 -4.58
N ARG A 323 0.51 10.40 -3.64
CA ARG A 323 0.39 11.83 -3.90
C ARG A 323 1.41 12.32 -4.93
N GLU A 324 2.66 11.84 -4.85
CA GLU A 324 3.67 12.14 -5.87
C GLU A 324 3.17 11.80 -7.27
N VAL A 325 2.53 10.64 -7.43
CA VAL A 325 1.99 10.22 -8.73
C VAL A 325 0.80 11.09 -9.14
N LEU A 326 -0.15 11.33 -8.23
CA LEU A 326 -1.36 12.12 -8.53
C LEU A 326 -1.08 13.61 -8.81
N LEU A 327 0.08 14.12 -8.43
CA LEU A 327 0.52 15.48 -8.72
C LEU A 327 1.30 15.61 -10.03
N LEU A 328 1.60 14.50 -10.71
CA LEU A 328 2.20 14.56 -12.04
C LEU A 328 1.16 15.06 -13.04
N GLU A 329 1.60 15.90 -13.95
CA GLU A 329 0.75 16.35 -15.04
C GLU A 329 0.45 15.19 -16.00
N SER A 330 -0.78 15.12 -16.47
CA SER A 330 -1.18 14.14 -17.47
C SER A 330 -0.51 14.41 -18.82
N GLU A 331 -0.49 13.41 -19.69
CA GLU A 331 0.09 13.55 -21.03
C GLU A 331 -0.62 14.64 -21.85
N ASP A 332 -1.95 14.74 -21.71
CA ASP A 332 -2.75 15.77 -22.39
C ASP A 332 -2.39 17.18 -21.89
N GLU A 333 -2.02 17.34 -20.61
CA GLU A 333 -1.61 18.62 -20.05
C GLU A 333 -0.19 19.02 -20.49
N THR A 334 0.72 18.03 -20.63
CA THR A 334 2.12 18.26 -20.96
C THR A 334 2.41 18.34 -22.45
N LEU A 335 1.76 17.52 -23.25
CA LEU A 335 2.04 17.33 -24.68
C LEU A 335 0.86 17.69 -25.56
N GLY A 336 -0.36 17.73 -25.02
CA GLY A 336 -1.59 17.94 -25.76
C GLY A 336 -1.90 19.42 -26.01
N GLY A 337 -2.46 19.73 -27.19
CA GLY A 337 -3.05 21.03 -27.51
C GLY A 337 -4.55 21.06 -27.25
N THR A 338 -5.18 22.14 -27.69
CA THR A 338 -6.62 22.38 -27.51
C THR A 338 -7.41 22.38 -28.83
N ARG A 339 -6.71 22.18 -29.95
CA ARG A 339 -7.30 22.22 -31.27
C ARG A 339 -7.81 20.84 -31.69
N GLU A 340 -9.06 20.74 -32.07
CA GLU A 340 -9.61 19.55 -32.72
C GLU A 340 -8.93 19.32 -34.08
N LEU A 341 -8.61 18.06 -34.35
CA LEU A 341 -8.00 17.65 -35.60
C LEU A 341 -9.01 16.86 -36.41
N GLY A 342 -9.44 17.42 -37.54
CA GLY A 342 -10.28 16.72 -38.52
C GLY A 342 -9.51 15.53 -39.14
N ARG A 343 -10.13 14.93 -40.19
CA ARG A 343 -9.44 13.83 -40.91
C ARG A 343 -8.19 14.36 -41.61
N VAL A 344 -7.05 13.75 -41.29
CA VAL A 344 -5.76 14.14 -41.86
C VAL A 344 -5.50 13.48 -43.20
N LYS A 345 -4.82 14.21 -44.10
CA LYS A 345 -4.28 13.66 -45.35
C LYS A 345 -3.00 12.85 -45.09
N GLY A 346 -2.22 13.25 -44.04
CA GLY A 346 -1.03 12.55 -43.59
C GLY A 346 0.30 13.13 -44.11
N ASN A 347 0.33 14.42 -44.44
CA ASN A 347 1.61 15.10 -44.76
C ASN A 347 2.33 15.46 -43.47
N ILE A 348 3.48 14.82 -43.15
CA ILE A 348 4.21 15.05 -41.93
C ILE A 348 5.51 15.81 -42.28
N ALA A 349 5.75 16.92 -41.60
CA ALA A 349 7.00 17.67 -41.76
C ALA A 349 7.70 17.88 -40.43
N PHE A 350 9.03 17.66 -40.45
CA PHE A 350 9.98 17.99 -39.40
C PHE A 350 10.68 19.28 -39.78
N GLU A 351 10.66 20.25 -38.90
CA GLU A 351 11.30 21.56 -39.13
C GLU A 351 12.28 21.85 -37.98
N ASP A 352 13.57 21.77 -38.28
CA ASP A 352 14.73 22.01 -37.38
C ASP A 352 14.61 21.29 -36.02
N VAL A 353 14.15 20.02 -36.06
CA VAL A 353 13.85 19.22 -34.86
C VAL A 353 15.14 18.75 -34.21
N SER A 354 15.31 19.14 -32.95
CA SER A 354 16.35 18.61 -32.08
C SER A 354 15.71 17.94 -30.84
N PHE A 355 16.24 16.76 -30.48
CA PHE A 355 15.72 15.96 -29.40
C PHE A 355 16.78 15.27 -28.57
N GLU A 356 16.59 15.23 -27.24
CA GLU A 356 17.44 14.51 -26.29
C GLU A 356 16.57 13.76 -25.27
N TYR A 357 16.94 12.52 -24.93
CA TYR A 357 16.31 11.75 -23.84
C TYR A 357 16.79 12.19 -22.47
N LYS A 358 18.06 12.59 -22.37
CA LYS A 358 18.69 13.11 -21.17
C LYS A 358 19.35 14.43 -21.47
N PRO A 359 19.29 15.42 -20.59
CA PRO A 359 19.95 16.70 -20.78
C PRO A 359 21.43 16.54 -21.20
N GLY A 360 21.81 17.16 -22.30
CA GLY A 360 23.14 17.12 -22.84
C GLY A 360 23.49 15.95 -23.78
N VAL A 361 22.59 14.97 -23.95
CA VAL A 361 22.79 13.83 -24.86
C VAL A 361 21.82 13.94 -26.04
N ARG A 362 22.18 14.76 -27.03
CA ARG A 362 21.35 14.96 -28.23
C ARG A 362 21.36 13.72 -29.13
N VAL A 363 20.15 13.24 -29.44
CA VAL A 363 19.89 12.11 -30.34
C VAL A 363 19.55 12.60 -31.76
N LEU A 364 18.74 13.66 -31.86
CA LEU A 364 18.43 14.34 -33.12
C LEU A 364 18.98 15.74 -33.05
N ARG A 365 19.53 16.21 -34.18
CA ARG A 365 20.16 17.54 -34.31
C ARG A 365 19.67 18.19 -35.60
N ASP A 366 18.85 19.23 -35.44
CA ASP A 366 18.37 20.08 -36.54
C ASP A 366 17.83 19.29 -37.75
N VAL A 367 17.01 18.25 -37.44
CA VAL A 367 16.47 17.33 -38.45
C VAL A 367 15.29 18.00 -39.16
N SER A 368 15.40 18.15 -40.49
CA SER A 368 14.31 18.68 -41.32
C SER A 368 14.06 17.75 -42.52
N PHE A 369 12.85 17.29 -42.69
CA PHE A 369 12.37 16.51 -43.83
C PHE A 369 10.84 16.54 -43.92
N GLU A 370 10.32 16.11 -45.07
CA GLU A 370 8.90 15.98 -45.34
C GLU A 370 8.56 14.56 -45.79
N ALA A 371 7.58 13.93 -45.11
CA ALA A 371 6.96 12.67 -45.51
C ALA A 371 5.61 13.00 -46.10
N ARG A 372 5.48 12.93 -47.44
CA ARG A 372 4.30 13.33 -48.16
C ARG A 372 3.16 12.34 -48.01
N ALA A 373 1.96 12.85 -47.93
CA ALA A 373 0.72 12.06 -47.92
C ALA A 373 0.66 11.07 -49.11
N GLY A 374 0.23 9.85 -48.85
CA GLY A 374 0.08 8.81 -49.87
C GLY A 374 1.41 8.20 -50.36
N THR A 375 2.55 8.54 -49.73
CA THR A 375 3.85 7.95 -50.05
C THR A 375 4.41 7.09 -48.94
N THR A 376 5.37 6.22 -49.24
CA THR A 376 6.13 5.45 -48.26
C THR A 376 7.47 6.13 -48.04
N THR A 377 7.79 6.50 -46.82
CA THR A 377 9.06 7.07 -46.42
C THR A 377 9.88 6.05 -45.65
N ALA A 378 11.07 5.72 -46.12
CA ALA A 378 12.00 4.80 -45.42
C ALA A 378 13.04 5.59 -44.62
N LEU A 379 13.18 5.29 -43.32
CA LEU A 379 14.24 5.80 -42.45
C LEU A 379 15.41 4.80 -42.44
N VAL A 380 16.55 5.16 -43.03
CA VAL A 380 17.71 4.30 -43.15
C VAL A 380 18.89 4.88 -42.36
N GLY A 381 19.63 4.03 -41.71
CA GLY A 381 20.80 4.44 -40.92
C GLY A 381 21.27 3.32 -39.95
N SER A 382 22.44 3.51 -39.36
CA SER A 382 23.03 2.59 -38.38
C SER A 382 22.15 2.45 -37.12
N SER A 383 22.40 1.41 -36.30
CA SER A 383 21.77 1.30 -34.99
C SER A 383 22.11 2.53 -34.12
N GLY A 384 21.17 3.11 -33.44
CA GLY A 384 21.34 4.33 -32.64
C GLY A 384 21.28 5.65 -33.44
N ALA A 385 21.02 5.63 -34.76
CA ALA A 385 20.92 6.84 -35.60
C ALA A 385 19.64 7.68 -35.34
N GLY A 386 18.80 7.32 -34.38
CA GLY A 386 17.59 8.08 -34.02
C GLY A 386 16.34 7.71 -34.79
N LYS A 387 16.31 6.62 -35.58
CA LYS A 387 15.13 6.17 -36.35
C LYS A 387 13.89 5.93 -35.48
N SER A 388 14.03 5.16 -34.41
CA SER A 388 12.95 4.89 -33.45
C SER A 388 12.52 6.17 -32.71
N THR A 389 13.45 7.10 -32.49
CA THR A 389 13.15 8.41 -31.91
C THR A 389 12.27 9.25 -32.81
N ILE A 390 12.53 9.25 -34.14
CA ILE A 390 11.68 9.92 -35.12
C ILE A 390 10.26 9.34 -35.06
N ILE A 391 10.11 8.02 -35.06
CA ILE A 391 8.80 7.36 -34.94
C ILE A 391 8.11 7.73 -33.62
N SER A 392 8.83 7.71 -32.49
CA SER A 392 8.30 8.12 -31.18
C SER A 392 7.79 9.58 -31.19
N LEU A 393 8.47 10.47 -31.89
CA LEU A 393 8.04 11.86 -32.06
C LEU A 393 6.83 11.98 -33.00
N VAL A 394 6.78 11.20 -34.09
CA VAL A 394 5.61 11.12 -34.98
C VAL A 394 4.38 10.62 -34.22
N MET A 395 4.54 9.61 -33.36
CA MET A 395 3.45 9.12 -32.49
C MET A 395 3.07 10.10 -31.37
N ALA A 396 3.78 11.23 -31.28
CA ALA A 396 3.62 12.22 -30.21
C ALA A 396 3.77 11.60 -28.79
N PHE A 397 4.55 10.52 -28.64
CA PHE A 397 4.91 9.97 -27.32
C PHE A 397 5.87 10.91 -26.57
N ARG A 398 6.53 11.79 -27.30
CA ARG A 398 7.41 12.84 -26.79
C ARG A 398 7.28 14.08 -27.68
N ALA A 399 7.64 15.24 -27.12
CA ALA A 399 7.76 16.48 -27.90
C ALA A 399 9.22 16.84 -28.11
N PRO A 400 9.59 17.45 -29.25
CA PRO A 400 10.93 17.94 -29.48
C PRO A 400 11.24 19.15 -28.58
N GLN A 401 12.49 19.26 -28.12
CA GLN A 401 12.93 20.43 -27.35
C GLN A 401 13.14 21.67 -28.24
N GLN A 402 13.52 21.47 -29.50
CA GLN A 402 13.68 22.54 -30.47
C GLN A 402 13.03 22.13 -31.80
N GLY A 403 12.59 23.11 -32.57
CA GLY A 403 11.88 22.89 -33.80
C GLY A 403 10.42 22.52 -33.59
N ARG A 404 9.78 22.05 -34.65
CA ARG A 404 8.37 21.62 -34.62
C ARG A 404 8.10 20.45 -35.57
N ILE A 405 7.06 19.71 -35.26
CA ILE A 405 6.55 18.64 -36.12
C ILE A 405 5.14 19.01 -36.49
N THR A 406 4.84 19.03 -37.79
CA THR A 406 3.53 19.37 -38.28
C THR A 406 2.88 18.20 -39.00
N VAL A 407 1.56 18.12 -38.90
CA VAL A 407 0.69 17.22 -39.68
C VAL A 407 -0.26 18.07 -40.49
N ASP A 408 -0.23 17.94 -41.82
CA ASP A 408 -0.96 18.78 -42.76
C ASP A 408 -0.79 20.29 -42.47
N GLY A 409 0.44 20.70 -42.03
CA GLY A 409 0.76 22.08 -41.71
C GLY A 409 0.34 22.55 -40.31
N ILE A 410 -0.26 21.68 -39.49
CA ILE A 410 -0.67 21.99 -38.11
C ILE A 410 0.37 21.41 -37.13
N ASP A 411 0.91 22.25 -36.22
CA ASP A 411 1.85 21.80 -35.21
C ASP A 411 1.19 20.80 -34.24
N LEU A 412 1.82 19.63 -34.03
CA LEU A 412 1.31 18.57 -33.16
C LEU A 412 1.11 19.03 -31.70
N ARG A 413 1.84 20.03 -31.24
CA ARG A 413 1.66 20.61 -29.89
C ARG A 413 0.35 21.39 -29.72
N GLN A 414 -0.36 21.69 -30.83
CA GLN A 414 -1.60 22.46 -30.79
C GLN A 414 -2.84 21.59 -30.84
N VAL A 415 -2.71 20.30 -31.16
CA VAL A 415 -3.85 19.40 -31.41
C VAL A 415 -4.12 18.49 -30.20
N PHE A 416 -5.37 18.05 -30.05
CA PHE A 416 -5.69 17.00 -29.11
C PHE A 416 -5.00 15.69 -29.52
N LEU A 417 -4.15 15.15 -28.66
CA LEU A 417 -3.42 13.90 -28.93
C LEU A 417 -4.33 12.73 -29.27
N ARG A 418 -5.48 12.65 -28.64
CA ARG A 418 -6.50 11.64 -28.90
C ARG A 418 -7.01 11.66 -30.34
N ASP A 419 -7.27 12.85 -30.89
CA ASP A 419 -7.78 13.01 -32.25
C ASP A 419 -6.74 12.65 -33.30
N TYR A 420 -5.46 12.95 -32.99
CA TYR A 420 -4.35 12.59 -33.82
C TYR A 420 -4.08 11.09 -33.80
N ARG A 421 -3.90 10.51 -32.62
CA ARG A 421 -3.55 9.08 -32.46
C ARG A 421 -4.62 8.12 -32.96
N ARG A 422 -5.88 8.51 -32.94
CA ARG A 422 -6.98 7.72 -33.52
C ARG A 422 -6.85 7.50 -35.03
N GLN A 423 -6.05 8.32 -35.70
CA GLN A 423 -5.80 8.24 -37.14
C GLN A 423 -4.45 7.61 -37.48
N LEU A 424 -3.75 7.11 -36.48
CA LEU A 424 -2.46 6.43 -36.63
C LEU A 424 -2.60 4.94 -36.34
N ALA A 425 -1.79 4.15 -37.05
CA ALA A 425 -1.51 2.77 -36.70
C ALA A 425 -0.01 2.59 -36.52
N VAL A 426 0.39 1.72 -35.62
CA VAL A 426 1.79 1.44 -35.35
C VAL A 426 2.04 -0.07 -35.22
N VAL A 427 3.10 -0.53 -35.84
CA VAL A 427 3.68 -1.85 -35.62
C VAL A 427 5.00 -1.66 -34.88
N LEU A 428 5.08 -2.13 -33.65
CA LEU A 428 6.28 -2.00 -32.82
C LEU A 428 7.23 -3.18 -33.08
N GLN A 429 8.47 -3.01 -32.68
CA GLN A 429 9.49 -4.04 -32.79
C GLN A 429 9.27 -5.17 -31.77
N ASP A 430 8.84 -4.80 -30.56
CA ASP A 430 8.44 -5.74 -29.52
C ASP A 430 6.91 -5.93 -29.60
N GLU A 431 6.48 -7.14 -29.96
CA GLU A 431 5.06 -7.48 -30.09
C GLU A 431 4.48 -7.70 -28.68
N PHE A 432 3.34 -7.07 -28.41
CA PHE A 432 2.60 -7.23 -27.17
C PHE A 432 1.16 -7.64 -27.48
N LEU A 433 0.74 -8.75 -26.87
CA LEU A 433 -0.63 -9.26 -26.94
C LEU A 433 -1.27 -9.20 -25.55
N PHE A 434 -2.47 -8.67 -25.49
CA PHE A 434 -3.27 -8.67 -24.26
C PHE A 434 -3.82 -10.07 -24.00
N ASP A 435 -3.96 -10.41 -22.72
CA ASP A 435 -4.69 -11.60 -22.30
C ASP A 435 -6.17 -11.47 -22.76
N GLY A 436 -6.65 -12.47 -23.52
CA GLY A 436 -7.94 -12.45 -24.16
C GLY A 436 -7.93 -13.23 -25.48
N THR A 437 -8.98 -13.08 -26.28
CA THR A 437 -9.07 -13.76 -27.57
C THR A 437 -8.27 -13.04 -28.67
N ILE A 438 -8.00 -13.76 -29.76
CA ILE A 438 -7.42 -13.14 -30.97
C ILE A 438 -8.33 -12.01 -31.45
N GLY A 439 -9.65 -12.24 -31.46
CA GLY A 439 -10.63 -11.23 -31.82
C GLY A 439 -10.57 -9.98 -30.95
N ASP A 440 -10.43 -10.13 -29.60
CA ASP A 440 -10.27 -9.01 -28.68
C ASP A 440 -9.02 -8.18 -28.96
N ASN A 441 -7.91 -8.84 -29.30
CA ASN A 441 -6.66 -8.17 -29.64
C ASN A 441 -6.73 -7.40 -30.97
N ILE A 442 -7.40 -7.94 -31.99
CA ILE A 442 -7.62 -7.26 -33.28
C ILE A 442 -8.55 -6.04 -33.06
N ALA A 443 -9.64 -6.23 -32.31
CA ALA A 443 -10.61 -5.18 -32.00
C ALA A 443 -10.10 -4.09 -31.06
N TYR A 444 -8.89 -4.24 -30.49
CA TYR A 444 -8.36 -3.33 -29.47
C TYR A 444 -8.32 -1.86 -29.93
N GLY A 445 -7.96 -1.63 -31.20
CA GLY A 445 -7.90 -0.29 -31.79
C GLY A 445 -9.26 0.33 -32.10
N GLN A 446 -10.32 -0.47 -32.22
CA GLN A 446 -11.68 -0.06 -32.61
C GLN A 446 -12.72 -0.61 -31.64
N PRO A 447 -12.96 0.04 -30.49
CA PRO A 447 -13.98 -0.40 -29.55
C PRO A 447 -15.37 -0.51 -30.19
N GLY A 448 -15.98 -1.68 -30.10
CA GLY A 448 -17.30 -1.97 -30.72
C GLY A 448 -17.22 -2.49 -32.15
N ALA A 449 -16.06 -2.88 -32.66
CA ALA A 449 -15.93 -3.59 -33.92
C ALA A 449 -16.81 -4.83 -33.95
N THR A 450 -17.49 -5.06 -35.09
CA THR A 450 -18.27 -6.28 -35.30
C THR A 450 -17.36 -7.45 -35.65
N LEU A 451 -17.85 -8.68 -35.54
CA LEU A 451 -17.08 -9.87 -35.98
C LEU A 451 -16.66 -9.74 -37.45
N GLN A 452 -17.53 -9.16 -38.29
CA GLN A 452 -17.24 -8.94 -39.69
C GLN A 452 -16.06 -7.95 -39.89
N ASP A 453 -16.00 -6.89 -39.09
CA ASP A 453 -14.87 -5.94 -39.12
C ASP A 453 -13.57 -6.63 -38.71
N ILE A 454 -13.61 -7.46 -37.63
CA ILE A 454 -12.46 -8.23 -37.15
C ILE A 454 -11.95 -9.22 -38.21
N GLU A 455 -12.85 -9.92 -38.88
CA GLU A 455 -12.49 -10.84 -39.98
C GLU A 455 -11.91 -10.13 -41.19
N GLU A 456 -12.43 -8.93 -41.52
CA GLU A 456 -11.92 -8.10 -42.62
C GLU A 456 -10.51 -7.58 -42.29
N ASP A 457 -10.29 -7.09 -41.07
CA ASP A 457 -8.98 -6.63 -40.59
C ASP A 457 -7.99 -7.80 -40.54
N GLY A 458 -8.41 -8.98 -40.08
CA GLY A 458 -7.60 -10.21 -40.08
C GLY A 458 -7.14 -10.62 -41.47
N ARG A 459 -8.04 -10.49 -42.47
CA ARG A 459 -7.72 -10.74 -43.89
C ARG A 459 -6.74 -9.71 -44.44
N LEU A 460 -6.95 -8.43 -44.14
CA LEU A 460 -6.05 -7.35 -44.56
C LEU A 460 -4.64 -7.55 -44.01
N ALA A 461 -4.54 -8.01 -42.78
CA ALA A 461 -3.27 -8.32 -42.12
C ALA A 461 -2.68 -9.70 -42.50
N ARG A 462 -3.37 -10.50 -43.30
CA ARG A 462 -2.98 -11.87 -43.64
C ARG A 462 -2.87 -12.82 -42.43
N CYS A 463 -3.65 -12.55 -41.41
CA CYS A 463 -3.72 -13.41 -40.22
C CYS A 463 -4.71 -14.56 -40.38
N ASP A 464 -5.61 -14.47 -41.34
CA ASP A 464 -6.66 -15.45 -41.66
C ASP A 464 -6.08 -16.88 -41.88
N GLU A 465 -4.99 -17.03 -42.63
CA GLU A 465 -4.33 -18.30 -42.88
C GLU A 465 -3.89 -19.01 -41.57
N ILE A 466 -3.48 -18.23 -40.56
CA ILE A 466 -3.06 -18.75 -39.26
C ILE A 466 -4.29 -19.10 -38.42
N ILE A 467 -5.27 -18.17 -38.39
CA ILE A 467 -6.47 -18.27 -37.55
C ILE A 467 -7.38 -19.43 -37.99
N GLU A 468 -7.54 -19.63 -39.31
CA GLU A 468 -8.31 -20.76 -39.87
C GLU A 468 -7.70 -22.15 -39.49
N GLY A 469 -6.41 -22.20 -39.17
CA GLY A 469 -5.74 -23.40 -38.67
C GLY A 469 -5.99 -23.68 -37.19
N LEU A 470 -6.61 -22.75 -36.43
CA LEU A 470 -6.89 -22.88 -35.00
C LEU A 470 -8.28 -23.49 -34.77
N VAL A 471 -8.42 -24.32 -33.73
CA VAL A 471 -9.69 -25.01 -33.44
C VAL A 471 -10.83 -24.03 -33.10
N GLU A 472 -10.49 -22.95 -32.39
CA GLU A 472 -11.47 -21.93 -31.95
C GLU A 472 -11.43 -20.64 -32.81
N GLY A 473 -10.61 -20.61 -33.89
CA GLY A 473 -10.52 -19.47 -34.78
C GLY A 473 -10.22 -18.16 -34.04
N TYR A 474 -11.03 -17.13 -34.29
CA TYR A 474 -10.91 -15.81 -33.63
C TYR A 474 -11.20 -15.83 -32.12
N ASP A 475 -11.88 -16.85 -31.60
CA ASP A 475 -12.17 -17.03 -30.17
C ASP A 475 -11.01 -17.74 -29.42
N THR A 476 -9.95 -18.12 -30.13
CA THR A 476 -8.76 -18.70 -29.52
C THR A 476 -8.16 -17.74 -28.49
N VAL A 477 -8.05 -18.22 -27.24
CA VAL A 477 -7.49 -17.43 -26.12
C VAL A 477 -5.96 -17.42 -26.23
N LEU A 478 -5.40 -16.23 -26.20
CA LEU A 478 -3.97 -16.00 -26.16
C LEU A 478 -3.54 -15.84 -24.70
N GLY A 479 -2.59 -16.67 -24.23
CA GLY A 479 -1.96 -16.50 -22.94
C GLY A 479 -0.85 -15.44 -22.96
N GLU A 480 -0.15 -15.26 -21.82
CA GLU A 480 0.99 -14.34 -21.72
C GLU A 480 2.00 -14.58 -22.86
N ARG A 481 2.26 -13.56 -23.67
CA ARG A 481 3.17 -13.56 -24.83
C ARG A 481 2.72 -14.44 -26.00
N GLY A 482 1.44 -14.70 -26.16
CA GLY A 482 0.90 -15.42 -27.30
C GLY A 482 1.17 -16.94 -27.31
N VAL A 483 1.36 -17.55 -26.15
CA VAL A 483 1.57 -19.00 -26.00
C VAL A 483 0.30 -19.67 -25.51
#